data_f1b5d9a15162b1d0d5b6eb274d5816f2
#
_entry.id   f1b5d9a15162b1d0d5b6eb274d5816f2
#
_cell.length_a   1.000
_cell.length_b   1.000
_cell.length_c   1.000
_cell.angle_alpha   90.00
_cell.angle_beta   90.00
_cell.angle_gamma   90.00
#
_symmetry.space_group_name_H-M   'P 1'
#
loop_
_entity.id
_entity.type
_entity.pdbx_description
1 polymer ?
#
loop_
_entity_poly.entity_id
_entity_poly.type
_entity_poly.pdbx_seq_one_letter_code
_entity_poly.pdbx_strand_id
1 'polypeptide(L)'
;LAFLGEDDAPVADDVYAQSLAIVLDVSVASRISNPKYALCKELVKLDHHINVEPYGDLMWVEEERSSACEMVADFYDKCRDELTLTKDAALYLYTGMVTDSGRFRFSCVSGDTMRLAAMLLDTGIDTEWLFANLYSVEYNSLKFKAYVYENMHRTENGVAYFSVSK
;
A
#
# COMPACT_ATOMS: atom_id res chain seq x y z
N LEU A 1 6.67 4.92 5.54
CA LEU A 1 5.80 4.37 6.61
C LEU A 1 6.60 3.71 7.74
N ALA A 2 7.86 4.15 7.98
CA ALA A 2 8.75 3.56 8.98
C ALA A 2 8.15 3.51 10.41
N PHE A 3 7.18 4.37 10.72
CA PHE A 3 6.50 4.39 12.01
C PHE A 3 5.58 3.17 12.25
N LEU A 4 5.25 2.40 11.21
CA LEU A 4 4.46 1.16 11.34
C LEU A 4 5.31 -0.05 11.75
N GLY A 5 6.61 0.05 11.69
CA GLY A 5 7.55 -1.03 12.02
C GLY A 5 8.60 -1.26 10.94
N GLU A 6 9.41 -2.26 11.16
CA GLU A 6 10.46 -2.71 10.24
C GLU A 6 10.01 -4.01 9.56
N ASP A 7 10.65 -4.32 8.43
CA ASP A 7 10.44 -5.60 7.73
C ASP A 7 10.89 -6.78 8.61
N ASP A 8 10.23 -7.91 8.46
CA ASP A 8 10.60 -9.14 9.14
C ASP A 8 12.00 -9.62 8.74
N ALA A 9 12.69 -10.26 9.68
CA ALA A 9 13.99 -10.82 9.41
C ALA A 9 13.92 -11.91 8.32
N PRO A 10 14.93 -11.99 7.42
CA PRO A 10 14.97 -13.04 6.41
C PRO A 10 14.94 -14.45 7.04
N VAL A 11 14.11 -15.32 6.46
CA VAL A 11 14.06 -16.75 6.85
C VAL A 11 14.92 -17.61 5.94
N ALA A 12 15.18 -18.86 6.34
CA ALA A 12 15.97 -19.80 5.56
C ALA A 12 15.25 -20.28 4.28
N ASP A 13 15.99 -20.69 3.26
CA ASP A 13 15.44 -21.03 1.95
C ASP A 13 14.50 -22.25 1.97
N ASP A 14 14.70 -23.17 2.89
CA ASP A 14 13.82 -24.33 3.09
C ASP A 14 12.43 -23.93 3.62
N VAL A 15 12.32 -22.84 4.34
CA VAL A 15 11.02 -22.26 4.76
C VAL A 15 10.26 -21.77 3.52
N TYR A 16 10.92 -21.02 2.63
CA TYR A 16 10.30 -20.59 1.36
C TYR A 16 9.86 -21.80 0.53
N ALA A 17 10.70 -22.82 0.41
CA ALA A 17 10.39 -24.02 -0.38
C ALA A 17 9.17 -24.82 0.13
N GLN A 18 8.72 -24.56 1.34
CA GLN A 18 7.53 -25.21 1.94
C GLN A 18 6.33 -24.26 2.05
N SER A 19 6.48 -22.99 1.64
CA SER A 19 5.51 -21.94 1.82
C SER A 19 4.73 -21.63 0.55
N LEU A 20 3.58 -20.98 0.73
CA LEU A 20 2.86 -20.22 -0.27
C LEU A 20 3.40 -18.78 -0.27
N ALA A 21 3.73 -18.23 -1.43
CA ALA A 21 3.99 -16.80 -1.57
C ALA A 21 2.70 -16.05 -1.92
N ILE A 22 2.42 -14.99 -1.18
CA ILE A 22 1.35 -14.04 -1.51
C ILE A 22 2.02 -12.71 -1.82
N VAL A 23 2.00 -12.31 -3.08
CA VAL A 23 2.57 -11.04 -3.55
C VAL A 23 1.45 -10.01 -3.64
N LEU A 24 1.60 -8.93 -2.90
CA LEU A 24 0.63 -7.85 -2.79
C LEU A 24 1.15 -6.59 -3.50
N ASP A 25 0.27 -5.93 -4.24
CA ASP A 25 0.51 -4.58 -4.77
C ASP A 25 1.68 -4.47 -5.76
N VAL A 26 1.90 -5.50 -6.57
CA VAL A 26 2.99 -5.54 -7.55
C VAL A 26 2.48 -5.96 -8.92
N SER A 27 2.49 -5.05 -9.90
CA SER A 27 1.97 -5.30 -11.25
C SER A 27 2.85 -6.21 -12.09
N VAL A 28 4.18 -6.14 -11.93
CA VAL A 28 5.16 -6.90 -12.74
C VAL A 28 6.15 -7.64 -11.83
N ALA A 29 6.45 -8.91 -12.16
CA ALA A 29 7.28 -9.79 -11.34
C ALA A 29 8.69 -9.23 -11.06
N SER A 30 9.26 -8.48 -12.00
CA SER A 30 10.60 -7.87 -11.85
C SER A 30 10.68 -6.81 -10.73
N ARG A 31 9.55 -6.34 -10.20
CA ARG A 31 9.48 -5.37 -9.09
C ARG A 31 9.29 -6.03 -7.72
N ILE A 32 9.15 -7.34 -7.65
CA ILE A 32 9.04 -8.05 -6.37
C ILE A 32 10.35 -7.88 -5.61
N SER A 33 10.29 -7.26 -4.42
CA SER A 33 11.47 -6.89 -3.63
C SER A 33 12.24 -8.10 -3.09
N ASN A 34 11.55 -9.17 -2.72
CA ASN A 34 12.16 -10.38 -2.20
C ASN A 34 12.23 -11.47 -3.28
N PRO A 35 13.42 -11.72 -3.91
CA PRO A 35 13.55 -12.68 -4.99
C PRO A 35 13.32 -14.14 -4.55
N LYS A 36 13.30 -14.42 -3.24
CA LYS A 36 13.08 -15.78 -2.71
C LYS A 36 11.62 -16.26 -2.87
N TYR A 37 10.70 -15.37 -3.29
CA TYR A 37 9.35 -15.79 -3.66
C TYR A 37 9.37 -16.93 -4.70
N ALA A 38 10.38 -16.93 -5.58
CA ALA A 38 10.55 -17.93 -6.62
C ALA A 38 10.90 -19.36 -6.07
N LEU A 39 11.25 -19.46 -4.80
CA LEU A 39 11.48 -20.75 -4.12
C LEU A 39 10.17 -21.35 -3.60
N CYS A 40 9.11 -20.56 -3.48
CA CYS A 40 7.84 -21.04 -2.95
C CYS A 40 7.15 -22.03 -3.90
N LYS A 41 6.35 -22.93 -3.33
CA LYS A 41 5.65 -23.96 -4.11
C LYS A 41 4.55 -23.40 -4.98
N GLU A 42 3.87 -22.38 -4.47
CA GLU A 42 2.74 -21.73 -5.11
C GLU A 42 2.87 -20.23 -4.90
N LEU A 43 2.38 -19.47 -5.86
CA LEU A 43 2.42 -18.03 -5.88
C LEU A 43 1.02 -17.47 -6.15
N VAL A 44 0.52 -16.66 -5.22
CA VAL A 44 -0.71 -15.87 -5.39
C VAL A 44 -0.33 -14.41 -5.64
N LYS A 45 -0.89 -13.82 -6.70
CA LYS A 45 -0.85 -12.38 -6.96
C LYS A 45 -2.17 -11.76 -6.50
N LEU A 46 -2.11 -10.72 -5.67
CA LEU A 46 -3.22 -9.87 -5.29
C LEU A 46 -2.85 -8.43 -5.59
N ASP A 47 -3.55 -7.78 -6.54
CA ASP A 47 -3.14 -6.49 -7.07
C ASP A 47 -4.33 -5.67 -7.58
N HIS A 48 -4.21 -4.35 -7.54
CA HIS A 48 -5.22 -3.42 -8.07
C HIS A 48 -4.69 -2.57 -9.25
N HIS A 49 -3.46 -2.79 -9.67
CA HIS A 49 -2.89 -2.12 -10.84
C HIS A 49 -3.37 -2.75 -12.15
N ILE A 50 -3.21 -2.02 -13.25
CA ILE A 50 -3.43 -2.56 -14.60
C ILE A 50 -2.58 -3.82 -14.79
N ASN A 51 -3.23 -4.91 -15.16
CA ASN A 51 -2.59 -6.22 -15.29
C ASN A 51 -1.81 -6.36 -16.60
N VAL A 52 -0.66 -5.70 -16.70
CA VAL A 52 0.19 -5.73 -17.92
C VAL A 52 1.03 -6.99 -18.05
N GLU A 53 1.37 -7.65 -16.95
CA GLU A 53 2.19 -8.86 -16.91
C GLU A 53 1.55 -9.88 -15.95
N PRO A 54 0.85 -10.91 -16.48
CA PRO A 54 0.30 -11.98 -15.67
C PRO A 54 1.44 -12.82 -15.07
N TYR A 55 1.41 -13.03 -13.75
CA TYR A 55 2.30 -13.96 -13.05
C TYR A 55 1.61 -14.53 -11.81
N GLY A 56 2.10 -15.71 -11.35
CA GLY A 56 1.52 -16.46 -10.24
C GLY A 56 0.59 -17.58 -10.69
N ASP A 57 0.42 -18.56 -9.82
CA ASP A 57 -0.44 -19.71 -10.06
C ASP A 57 -1.92 -19.33 -9.89
N LEU A 58 -2.19 -18.39 -8.99
CA LEU A 58 -3.48 -17.77 -8.80
C LEU A 58 -3.33 -16.24 -8.84
N MET A 59 -4.27 -15.57 -9.53
CA MET A 59 -4.30 -14.11 -9.59
C MET A 59 -5.68 -13.60 -9.17
N TRP A 60 -5.66 -12.63 -8.26
CA TRP A 60 -6.82 -11.79 -7.94
C TRP A 60 -6.43 -10.34 -8.23
N VAL A 61 -6.88 -9.82 -9.36
CA VAL A 61 -6.58 -8.46 -9.83
C VAL A 61 -7.88 -7.71 -10.07
N GLU A 62 -8.07 -6.59 -9.39
CA GLU A 62 -9.25 -5.72 -9.51
C GLU A 62 -8.81 -4.26 -9.69
N GLU A 63 -8.71 -3.79 -10.93
CA GLU A 63 -8.19 -2.47 -11.28
C GLU A 63 -9.05 -1.30 -10.78
N GLU A 64 -10.31 -1.55 -10.42
CA GLU A 64 -11.25 -0.55 -9.90
C GLU A 64 -11.12 -0.34 -8.38
N ARG A 65 -10.38 -1.19 -7.68
CA ARG A 65 -10.16 -1.05 -6.23
C ARG A 65 -9.22 0.11 -5.91
N SER A 66 -9.45 0.75 -4.77
CA SER A 66 -8.66 1.91 -4.36
C SER A 66 -7.26 1.54 -3.87
N SER A 67 -7.04 0.29 -3.48
CA SER A 67 -5.76 -0.22 -2.96
C SER A 67 -5.76 -1.75 -2.83
N ALA A 68 -4.59 -2.36 -2.81
CA ALA A 68 -4.44 -3.77 -2.42
C ALA A 68 -4.90 -4.00 -0.97
N CYS A 69 -4.73 -3.02 -0.08
CA CYS A 69 -5.24 -3.08 1.29
C CYS A 69 -6.76 -3.15 1.37
N GLU A 70 -7.49 -2.48 0.46
CA GLU A 70 -8.94 -2.63 0.33
C GLU A 70 -9.31 -4.08 -0.02
N MET A 71 -8.58 -4.70 -0.97
CA MET A 71 -8.82 -6.08 -1.36
C MET A 71 -8.58 -7.06 -0.20
N VAL A 72 -7.51 -6.85 0.59
CA VAL A 72 -7.25 -7.68 1.78
C VAL A 72 -8.33 -7.48 2.84
N ALA A 73 -8.82 -6.25 3.03
CA ALA A 73 -9.94 -5.98 3.95
C ALA A 73 -11.24 -6.66 3.48
N ASP A 74 -11.52 -6.67 2.18
CA ASP A 74 -12.66 -7.38 1.58
C ASP A 74 -12.53 -8.90 1.74
N PHE A 75 -11.32 -9.44 1.57
CA PHE A 75 -11.03 -10.85 1.83
C PHE A 75 -11.33 -11.22 3.30
N TYR A 76 -10.84 -10.41 4.24
CA TYR A 76 -11.17 -10.61 5.66
C TYR A 76 -12.68 -10.55 5.89
N ASP A 77 -13.37 -9.57 5.32
CA ASP A 77 -14.81 -9.39 5.50
C ASP A 77 -15.61 -10.63 5.07
N LYS A 78 -15.20 -11.28 3.99
CA LYS A 78 -15.80 -12.51 3.45
C LYS A 78 -15.44 -13.77 4.26
N CYS A 79 -14.31 -13.75 4.98
CA CYS A 79 -13.79 -14.89 5.74
C CYS A 79 -13.80 -14.64 7.27
N ARG A 80 -14.68 -13.79 7.77
CA ARG A 80 -14.74 -13.40 9.20
C ARG A 80 -14.87 -14.56 10.17
N ASP A 81 -15.54 -15.63 9.75
CA ASP A 81 -15.75 -16.80 10.59
C ASP A 81 -14.48 -17.65 10.76
N GLU A 82 -13.50 -17.46 9.86
CA GLU A 82 -12.27 -18.23 9.82
C GLU A 82 -11.03 -17.39 10.21
N LEU A 83 -11.12 -16.07 10.11
CA LEU A 83 -10.00 -15.15 10.32
C LEU A 83 -10.24 -14.21 11.51
N THR A 84 -9.18 -13.85 12.18
CA THR A 84 -9.21 -12.84 13.24
C THR A 84 -8.52 -11.56 12.78
N LEU A 85 -9.25 -10.44 12.83
CA LEU A 85 -8.69 -9.13 12.57
C LEU A 85 -8.12 -8.54 13.87
N THR A 86 -6.81 -8.45 13.98
CA THR A 86 -6.17 -7.76 15.09
C THR A 86 -6.24 -6.24 14.88
N LYS A 87 -6.12 -5.49 15.97
CA LYS A 87 -6.09 -4.02 15.91
C LYS A 87 -4.91 -3.51 15.06
N ASP A 88 -3.75 -4.15 15.15
CA ASP A 88 -2.57 -3.79 14.35
C ASP A 88 -2.80 -4.08 12.86
N ALA A 89 -3.37 -5.24 12.51
CA ALA A 89 -3.71 -5.56 11.13
C ALA A 89 -4.72 -4.54 10.56
N ALA A 90 -5.73 -4.17 11.35
CA ALA A 90 -6.70 -3.15 10.96
C ALA A 90 -6.04 -1.78 10.74
N LEU A 91 -5.09 -1.40 11.60
CA LEU A 91 -4.33 -0.16 11.46
C LEU A 91 -3.51 -0.14 10.16
N TYR A 92 -2.83 -1.24 9.85
CA TYR A 92 -2.02 -1.35 8.63
C TYR A 92 -2.87 -1.29 7.37
N LEU A 93 -3.98 -2.05 7.33
CA LEU A 93 -4.91 -2.05 6.20
C LEU A 93 -5.54 -0.66 6.00
N TYR A 94 -6.00 -0.04 7.09
CA TYR A 94 -6.57 1.30 7.03
C TYR A 94 -5.55 2.33 6.53
N THR A 95 -4.29 2.23 6.99
CA THR A 95 -3.21 3.11 6.54
C THR A 95 -2.96 2.98 5.04
N GLY A 96 -2.90 1.75 4.52
CA GLY A 96 -2.74 1.50 3.09
C GLY A 96 -3.91 2.06 2.28
N MET A 97 -5.16 1.84 2.73
CA MET A 97 -6.34 2.42 2.08
C MET A 97 -6.28 3.96 2.04
N VAL A 98 -5.89 4.60 3.15
CA VAL A 98 -5.74 6.08 3.24
C VAL A 98 -4.67 6.61 2.28
N THR A 99 -3.51 5.97 2.26
CA THR A 99 -2.37 6.46 1.47
C THR A 99 -2.61 6.32 -0.02
N ASP A 100 -3.10 5.17 -0.44
CA ASP A 100 -3.23 4.81 -1.85
C ASP A 100 -4.45 5.48 -2.52
N SER A 101 -5.54 5.64 -1.78
CA SER A 101 -6.75 6.34 -2.26
C SER A 101 -6.63 7.87 -2.24
N GLY A 102 -5.46 8.43 -1.90
CA GLY A 102 -5.28 9.86 -1.73
C GLY A 102 -6.18 10.43 -0.61
N ARG A 103 -6.31 9.73 0.51
CA ARG A 103 -7.21 10.06 1.63
C ARG A 103 -8.68 9.96 1.22
N PHE A 104 -9.03 8.89 0.56
CA PHE A 104 -10.39 8.64 0.05
C PHE A 104 -10.90 9.71 -0.93
N ARG A 105 -10.01 10.36 -1.70
CA ARG A 105 -10.39 11.43 -2.64
C ARG A 105 -10.32 11.02 -4.10
N PHE A 106 -9.64 9.92 -4.43
CA PHE A 106 -9.53 9.47 -5.81
C PHE A 106 -10.84 8.84 -6.30
N SER A 107 -11.05 8.84 -7.62
CA SER A 107 -12.28 8.39 -8.25
C SER A 107 -12.56 6.89 -8.10
N CYS A 108 -11.55 6.09 -7.78
CA CYS A 108 -11.67 4.67 -7.48
C CYS A 108 -12.30 4.38 -6.10
N VAL A 109 -12.47 5.40 -5.24
CA VAL A 109 -13.12 5.23 -3.93
C VAL A 109 -14.61 5.04 -4.11
N SER A 110 -15.13 3.92 -3.64
CA SER A 110 -16.53 3.52 -3.73
C SER A 110 -17.23 3.49 -2.35
N GLY A 111 -18.54 3.22 -2.37
CA GLY A 111 -19.27 2.94 -1.12
C GLY A 111 -18.76 1.68 -0.41
N ASP A 112 -18.28 0.66 -1.16
CA ASP A 112 -17.67 -0.53 -0.58
C ASP A 112 -16.34 -0.20 0.09
N THR A 113 -15.50 0.60 -0.55
CA THR A 113 -14.27 1.13 0.07
C THR A 113 -14.54 1.75 1.44
N MET A 114 -15.58 2.59 1.54
CA MET A 114 -15.92 3.27 2.79
C MET A 114 -16.52 2.31 3.85
N ARG A 115 -17.26 1.27 3.44
CA ARG A 115 -17.76 0.25 4.36
C ARG A 115 -16.63 -0.58 4.95
N LEU A 116 -15.66 -0.99 4.14
CA LEU A 116 -14.47 -1.69 4.59
C LEU A 116 -13.62 -0.80 5.51
N ALA A 117 -13.44 0.47 5.18
CA ALA A 117 -12.77 1.42 6.06
C ALA A 117 -13.48 1.57 7.42
N ALA A 118 -14.83 1.65 7.43
CA ALA A 118 -15.63 1.69 8.66
C ALA A 118 -15.43 0.43 9.51
N MET A 119 -15.43 -0.76 8.89
CA MET A 119 -15.16 -2.03 9.58
C MET A 119 -13.80 -2.02 10.28
N LEU A 120 -12.76 -1.48 9.62
CA LEU A 120 -11.42 -1.35 10.22
C LEU A 120 -11.43 -0.37 11.39
N LEU A 121 -12.16 0.75 11.29
CA LEU A 121 -12.32 1.74 12.36
C LEU A 121 -13.05 1.17 13.58
N ASP A 122 -14.01 0.27 13.38
CA ASP A 122 -14.77 -0.39 14.47
C ASP A 122 -13.86 -1.23 15.39
N THR A 123 -12.65 -1.60 14.97
CA THR A 123 -11.65 -2.26 15.83
C THR A 123 -11.04 -1.31 16.87
N GLY A 124 -11.32 -0.01 16.77
CA GLY A 124 -10.82 1.02 17.67
C GLY A 124 -9.35 1.40 17.42
N ILE A 125 -8.88 1.35 16.17
CA ILE A 125 -7.56 1.86 15.80
C ILE A 125 -7.42 3.33 16.17
N ASP A 126 -6.19 3.74 16.53
CA ASP A 126 -5.88 5.13 16.86
C ASP A 126 -5.58 5.93 15.58
N THR A 127 -6.63 6.53 15.01
CA THR A 127 -6.50 7.34 13.79
C THR A 127 -5.84 8.68 14.06
N GLU A 128 -5.94 9.23 15.27
CA GLU A 128 -5.25 10.48 15.63
C GLU A 128 -3.73 10.27 15.62
N TRP A 129 -3.26 9.21 16.28
CA TRP A 129 -1.87 8.82 16.22
C TRP A 129 -1.40 8.51 14.79
N LEU A 130 -2.23 7.78 14.02
CA LEU A 130 -1.92 7.45 12.64
C LEU A 130 -1.68 8.72 11.80
N PHE A 131 -2.63 9.65 11.83
CA PHE A 131 -2.53 10.87 11.01
C PHE A 131 -1.43 11.81 11.49
N ALA A 132 -1.17 11.88 12.80
CA ALA A 132 -0.06 12.65 13.34
C ALA A 132 1.30 12.14 12.80
N ASN A 133 1.48 10.82 12.70
CA ASN A 133 2.70 10.24 12.14
C ASN A 133 2.75 10.32 10.61
N LEU A 134 1.63 10.01 9.93
CA LEU A 134 1.55 9.98 8.47
C LEU A 134 1.80 11.36 7.83
N TYR A 135 1.39 12.43 8.50
CA TYR A 135 1.52 13.81 7.99
C TYR A 135 2.57 14.64 8.72
N SER A 136 3.34 14.02 9.58
CA SER A 136 4.52 14.66 10.16
C SER A 136 5.53 15.00 9.06
N VAL A 137 5.94 16.24 9.04
CA VAL A 137 6.92 16.73 8.06
C VAL A 137 8.12 17.29 8.80
N GLU A 138 9.30 16.76 8.50
CA GLU A 138 10.54 17.28 9.06
C GLU A 138 10.81 18.73 8.62
N TYR A 139 11.38 19.51 9.53
CA TYR A 139 11.69 20.92 9.29
C TYR A 139 12.57 21.15 8.05
N ASN A 140 13.56 20.28 7.82
CA ASN A 140 14.43 20.37 6.63
C ASN A 140 13.65 20.10 5.33
N SER A 141 12.67 19.20 5.35
CA SER A 141 11.79 18.94 4.21
C SER A 141 10.91 20.15 3.90
N LEU A 142 10.43 20.86 4.94
CA LEU A 142 9.68 22.12 4.75
C LEU A 142 10.56 23.20 4.13
N LYS A 143 11.80 23.35 4.60
CA LYS A 143 12.77 24.32 4.01
C LYS A 143 13.06 23.99 2.55
N PHE A 144 13.29 22.73 2.24
CA PHE A 144 13.54 22.30 0.86
C PHE A 144 12.32 22.57 -0.02
N LYS A 145 11.13 22.27 0.47
CA LYS A 145 9.88 22.56 -0.25
C LYS A 145 9.70 24.06 -0.51
N ALA A 146 9.97 24.90 0.48
CA ALA A 146 9.94 26.37 0.31
C ALA A 146 10.96 26.81 -0.75
N TYR A 147 12.19 26.32 -0.67
CA TYR A 147 13.23 26.59 -1.66
C TYR A 147 12.82 26.20 -3.08
N VAL A 148 12.18 25.03 -3.26
CA VAL A 148 11.65 24.60 -4.56
C VAL A 148 10.61 25.59 -5.08
N TYR A 149 9.65 26.01 -4.24
CA TYR A 149 8.61 26.94 -4.65
C TYR A 149 9.16 28.34 -5.01
N GLU A 150 10.17 28.83 -4.29
CA GLU A 150 10.80 30.11 -4.55
C GLU A 150 11.65 30.12 -5.85
N ASN A 151 12.22 28.95 -6.21
CA ASN A 151 13.15 28.83 -7.33
C ASN A 151 12.58 28.05 -8.53
N MET A 152 11.29 27.69 -8.52
CA MET A 152 10.69 27.04 -9.68
C MET A 152 10.50 28.04 -10.83
N HIS A 153 10.71 27.56 -12.03
CA HIS A 153 10.42 28.27 -13.27
C HIS A 153 9.05 27.89 -13.78
N ARG A 154 8.34 28.84 -14.38
CA ARG A 154 7.04 28.59 -15.01
C ARG A 154 7.12 28.95 -16.49
N THR A 155 6.71 28.03 -17.36
CA THR A 155 6.56 28.29 -18.78
C THR A 155 5.27 29.07 -19.08
N GLU A 156 5.21 29.68 -20.25
CA GLU A 156 4.00 30.36 -20.75
C GLU A 156 2.77 29.42 -20.83
N ASN A 157 3.00 28.13 -21.07
CA ASN A 157 1.97 27.10 -21.16
C ASN A 157 1.54 26.56 -19.75
N GLY A 158 2.01 27.16 -18.66
CA GLY A 158 1.61 26.82 -17.31
C GLY A 158 2.32 25.61 -16.68
N VAL A 159 3.37 25.09 -17.31
CA VAL A 159 4.21 24.03 -16.72
C VAL A 159 5.20 24.68 -15.74
N ALA A 160 5.22 24.19 -14.51
CA ALA A 160 6.24 24.58 -13.53
C ALA A 160 7.31 23.49 -13.41
N TYR A 161 8.58 23.87 -13.37
CA TYR A 161 9.70 22.95 -13.24
C TYR A 161 10.80 23.51 -12.35
N PHE A 162 11.54 22.61 -11.74
CA PHE A 162 12.71 22.87 -10.92
C PHE A 162 13.78 21.85 -11.25
N SER A 163 15.03 22.28 -11.46
CA SER A 163 16.14 21.41 -11.80
C SER A 163 17.04 21.18 -10.59
N VAL A 164 17.33 19.92 -10.31
CA VAL A 164 18.28 19.51 -9.25
C VAL A 164 19.48 18.89 -9.92
N SER A 165 20.67 19.43 -9.68
CA SER A 165 21.93 18.80 -10.04
C SER A 165 22.35 17.80 -8.97
N LYS A 166 23.00 16.70 -9.39
CA LYS A 166 23.63 15.74 -8.47
C LYS A 166 24.83 16.37 -7.77
#